data_e53723d2a47c6fab9ecba3053718525d
#
_entry.id   e53723d2a47c6fab9ecba3053718525d
#
_cell.length_a   1.000
_cell.length_b   1.000
_cell.length_c   1.000
_cell.angle_alpha   90.00
_cell.angle_beta   90.00
_cell.angle_gamma   90.00
#
_symmetry.space_group_name_H-M   'P 1'
#
loop_
_entity.id
_entity.type
_entity.pdbx_description
1 polymer ?
#
loop_
_entity_poly.entity_id
_entity_poly.type
_entity_poly.pdbx_seq_one_letter_code
_entity_poly.pdbx_strand_id
1 'polypeptide(L)'
;MKKIIPIALSLFWLSGCSQSVTSTADTRIVSPVACCTALNQLPVQSFNGKSALTLNFDAQTLQISEDNSSARAQVLALPNVDSAYTLEFTAPLHNEQFLAVQAVVYDADWKPLQKLAYKDFVYRTPAVLQSHRLFASMLIQPGMKAPRWLVVSTVAHPQPSRVKLIPESAIYAEKTQVEAPLELTKYGTASESGPLTVRISRFSQLANELINVVTGG
;
A
#
# COMPACT_ATOMS: atom_id res chain seq x y z
N MET A 1 -40.76 -55.10 -55.12
CA MET A 1 -40.86 -55.44 -53.69
C MET A 1 -40.01 -54.46 -52.87
N LYS A 2 -40.65 -53.40 -52.34
CA LYS A 2 -39.95 -52.36 -51.56
C LYS A 2 -40.28 -52.54 -50.09
N LYS A 3 -39.30 -52.92 -49.26
CA LYS A 3 -39.45 -53.03 -47.83
C LYS A 3 -39.31 -51.65 -47.18
N ILE A 4 -40.35 -51.21 -46.49
CA ILE A 4 -40.42 -49.98 -45.73
C ILE A 4 -40.04 -50.36 -44.30
N ILE A 5 -38.97 -49.74 -43.78
CA ILE A 5 -38.51 -49.88 -42.38
C ILE A 5 -39.07 -48.65 -41.62
N PRO A 6 -39.82 -48.85 -40.53
CA PRO A 6 -40.24 -47.72 -39.68
C PRO A 6 -39.10 -47.30 -38.73
N ILE A 7 -38.72 -46.04 -38.82
CA ILE A 7 -37.78 -45.41 -37.86
C ILE A 7 -38.60 -44.97 -36.62
N ALA A 8 -38.39 -45.64 -35.48
CA ALA A 8 -38.93 -45.25 -34.23
C ALA A 8 -38.15 -44.03 -33.65
N LEU A 9 -38.85 -42.90 -33.55
CA LEU A 9 -38.30 -41.66 -33.03
C LEU A 9 -38.47 -41.67 -31.51
N SER A 10 -37.37 -41.94 -30.77
CA SER A 10 -37.33 -41.91 -29.30
C SER A 10 -37.13 -40.48 -28.84
N LEU A 11 -38.18 -39.85 -28.33
CA LEU A 11 -38.15 -38.58 -27.63
C LEU A 11 -37.55 -38.76 -26.25
N PHE A 12 -36.28 -38.35 -26.10
CA PHE A 12 -35.65 -38.22 -24.79
C PHE A 12 -36.12 -36.92 -24.14
N TRP A 13 -36.91 -37.03 -23.10
CA TRP A 13 -37.25 -35.94 -22.21
C TRP A 13 -36.06 -35.69 -21.27
N LEU A 14 -35.28 -34.62 -21.55
CA LEU A 14 -34.29 -34.10 -20.63
C LEU A 14 -34.99 -33.20 -19.62
N SER A 15 -35.39 -33.75 -18.49
CA SER A 15 -35.80 -33.01 -17.31
C SER A 15 -34.54 -32.43 -16.66
N GLY A 16 -34.15 -31.23 -17.08
CA GLY A 16 -33.11 -30.43 -16.42
C GLY A 16 -33.62 -29.89 -15.09
N CYS A 17 -33.22 -30.53 -13.97
CA CYS A 17 -33.30 -29.86 -12.67
C CYS A 17 -32.31 -28.68 -12.65
N SER A 18 -32.84 -27.48 -12.82
CA SER A 18 -32.09 -26.27 -12.46
C SER A 18 -32.08 -26.16 -10.95
N GLN A 19 -31.02 -26.65 -10.32
CA GLN A 19 -30.70 -26.29 -8.95
C GLN A 19 -30.26 -24.81 -8.98
N SER A 20 -31.13 -23.92 -8.55
CA SER A 20 -30.75 -22.57 -8.15
C SER A 20 -29.85 -22.72 -6.93
N VAL A 21 -28.53 -22.68 -7.16
CA VAL A 21 -27.56 -22.47 -6.11
C VAL A 21 -27.78 -21.06 -5.60
N THR A 22 -28.60 -20.92 -4.57
CA THR A 22 -28.62 -19.73 -3.73
C THR A 22 -27.25 -19.68 -3.05
N SER A 23 -26.29 -19.03 -3.70
CA SER A 23 -25.05 -18.62 -3.05
C SER A 23 -25.44 -17.58 -2.02
N THR A 24 -25.76 -18.04 -0.81
CA THR A 24 -25.67 -17.20 0.37
C THR A 24 -24.20 -16.87 0.49
N ALA A 25 -23.80 -15.71 -0.07
CA ALA A 25 -22.55 -15.09 0.28
C ALA A 25 -22.60 -14.87 1.80
N ASP A 26 -22.06 -15.82 2.52
CA ASP A 26 -21.78 -15.70 3.94
C ASP A 26 -20.78 -14.54 4.06
N THR A 27 -21.33 -13.34 4.16
CA THR A 27 -20.55 -12.13 4.46
C THR A 27 -20.15 -12.27 5.93
N ARG A 28 -19.22 -13.20 6.18
CA ARG A 28 -18.49 -13.18 7.43
C ARG A 28 -17.82 -11.82 7.49
N ILE A 29 -18.41 -10.96 8.32
CA ILE A 29 -17.72 -9.78 8.83
C ILE A 29 -16.51 -10.36 9.56
N VAL A 30 -15.37 -10.46 8.86
CA VAL A 30 -14.11 -10.86 9.46
C VAL A 30 -13.77 -9.71 10.40
N SER A 31 -14.13 -9.87 11.67
CA SER A 31 -13.72 -8.93 12.70
C SER A 31 -12.19 -8.87 12.65
N PRO A 32 -11.61 -7.66 12.66
CA PRO A 32 -10.16 -7.52 12.68
C PRO A 32 -9.61 -8.32 13.85
N VAL A 33 -8.54 -9.07 13.60
CA VAL A 33 -7.91 -9.90 14.64
C VAL A 33 -7.20 -8.97 15.60
N ALA A 34 -7.87 -8.59 16.69
CA ALA A 34 -7.22 -7.94 17.81
C ALA A 34 -6.18 -8.92 18.37
N CYS A 35 -4.90 -8.66 18.10
CA CYS A 35 -3.82 -9.56 18.46
C CYS A 35 -3.15 -9.13 19.74
N CYS A 36 -2.79 -7.86 19.83
CA CYS A 36 -1.62 -7.48 20.58
C CYS A 36 -1.87 -6.22 21.41
N THR A 37 -1.37 -6.24 22.65
CA THR A 37 -1.37 -5.08 23.56
C THR A 37 -0.01 -4.38 23.60
N ALA A 38 1.02 -4.97 22.95
CA ALA A 38 2.35 -4.41 22.88
C ALA A 38 2.98 -4.66 21.50
N LEU A 39 3.79 -3.72 21.04
CA LEU A 39 4.45 -3.76 19.71
C LEU A 39 5.34 -4.99 19.52
N ASN A 40 6.02 -5.45 20.56
CA ASN A 40 6.91 -6.60 20.53
C ASN A 40 6.20 -7.95 20.35
N GLN A 41 4.87 -7.97 20.40
CA GLN A 41 4.06 -9.16 20.14
C GLN A 41 3.73 -9.31 18.64
N LEU A 42 3.91 -8.25 17.86
CA LEU A 42 3.67 -8.29 16.42
C LEU A 42 4.74 -9.10 15.70
N PRO A 43 4.38 -9.89 14.68
CA PRO A 43 5.34 -10.61 13.86
C PRO A 43 6.27 -9.64 13.14
N VAL A 44 7.57 -9.92 13.22
CA VAL A 44 8.59 -9.10 12.57
C VAL A 44 8.88 -9.63 11.18
N GLN A 45 8.76 -8.77 10.18
CA GLN A 45 9.20 -9.03 8.82
C GLN A 45 10.62 -8.49 8.62
N SER A 46 11.36 -9.01 7.66
CA SER A 46 12.69 -8.52 7.33
C SER A 46 12.83 -8.31 5.81
N PHE A 47 13.72 -7.40 5.44
CA PHE A 47 13.99 -7.12 4.03
C PHE A 47 14.67 -8.30 3.30
N ASN A 48 15.29 -9.25 4.03
CA ASN A 48 15.93 -10.45 3.46
C ASN A 48 16.85 -10.14 2.28
N GLY A 49 17.68 -9.09 2.42
CA GLY A 49 18.60 -8.64 1.38
C GLY A 49 17.96 -7.83 0.25
N LYS A 50 16.65 -7.65 0.24
CA LYS A 50 15.95 -6.77 -0.72
C LYS A 50 16.09 -5.31 -0.29
N SER A 51 16.15 -4.41 -1.26
CA SER A 51 16.12 -2.96 -1.01
C SER A 51 14.73 -2.40 -0.78
N ALA A 52 13.67 -3.15 -1.11
CA ALA A 52 12.29 -2.72 -0.94
C ALA A 52 11.40 -3.89 -0.51
N LEU A 53 10.38 -3.57 0.28
CA LEU A 53 9.35 -4.50 0.73
C LEU A 53 7.97 -3.83 0.57
N THR A 54 7.00 -4.58 0.06
CA THR A 54 5.60 -4.12 0.00
C THR A 54 4.82 -4.73 1.14
N LEU A 55 4.25 -3.85 1.96
CA LEU A 55 3.32 -4.17 3.04
C LEU A 55 1.89 -4.03 2.52
N ASN A 56 1.05 -5.02 2.76
CA ASN A 56 -0.37 -4.94 2.44
C ASN A 56 -1.16 -4.80 3.73
N PHE A 57 -1.96 -3.75 3.83
CA PHE A 57 -2.88 -3.52 4.94
C PHE A 57 -4.29 -3.88 4.48
N ASP A 58 -4.90 -4.81 5.17
CA ASP A 58 -6.23 -5.34 4.89
C ASP A 58 -6.97 -5.70 6.19
N ALA A 59 -8.12 -6.36 6.06
CA ALA A 59 -8.92 -6.79 7.20
C ALA A 59 -8.22 -7.87 8.07
N GLN A 60 -7.22 -8.57 7.52
CA GLN A 60 -6.49 -9.63 8.21
C GLN A 60 -5.21 -9.09 8.89
N THR A 61 -4.83 -7.84 8.60
CA THR A 61 -3.68 -7.21 9.25
C THR A 61 -3.95 -7.07 10.74
N LEU A 62 -2.99 -7.52 11.54
CA LEU A 62 -3.10 -7.52 13.00
C LEU A 62 -3.32 -6.12 13.55
N GLN A 63 -4.20 -6.01 14.52
CA GLN A 63 -4.48 -4.77 15.22
C GLN A 63 -3.77 -4.74 16.55
N ILE A 64 -3.17 -3.60 16.82
CA ILE A 64 -2.69 -3.24 18.14
C ILE A 64 -3.67 -2.25 18.77
N SER A 65 -3.98 -2.46 20.05
CA SER A 65 -4.80 -1.54 20.83
C SER A 65 -3.91 -0.81 21.82
N GLU A 66 -3.79 0.50 21.66
CA GLU A 66 -3.03 1.39 22.53
C GLU A 66 -3.92 2.59 22.88
N ASP A 67 -4.04 2.92 24.16
CA ASP A 67 -4.76 4.09 24.68
C ASP A 67 -6.16 4.32 24.08
N ASN A 68 -7.02 3.29 24.06
CA ASN A 68 -8.37 3.32 23.46
C ASN A 68 -8.42 3.56 21.96
N SER A 69 -7.29 3.52 21.27
CA SER A 69 -7.22 3.53 19.82
C SER A 69 -6.79 2.16 19.30
N SER A 70 -7.35 1.76 18.18
CA SER A 70 -7.00 0.51 17.50
C SER A 70 -6.45 0.86 16.13
N ALA A 71 -5.28 0.34 15.80
CA ALA A 71 -4.63 0.55 14.52
C ALA A 71 -4.09 -0.77 13.97
N ARG A 72 -4.19 -0.97 12.66
CA ARG A 72 -3.49 -2.06 12.00
C ARG A 72 -2.01 -1.73 11.95
N ALA A 73 -1.16 -2.68 12.35
CA ALA A 73 0.27 -2.44 12.42
C ALA A 73 1.08 -3.60 11.86
N GLN A 74 2.23 -3.26 11.29
CA GLN A 74 3.25 -4.20 10.82
C GLN A 74 4.62 -3.75 11.27
N VAL A 75 5.48 -4.70 11.61
CA VAL A 75 6.83 -4.44 12.12
C VAL A 75 7.86 -4.96 11.12
N LEU A 76 8.86 -4.12 10.83
CA LEU A 76 10.00 -4.46 10.00
C LEU A 76 11.30 -4.39 10.82
N ALA A 77 12.15 -5.40 10.68
CA ALA A 77 13.52 -5.32 11.17
C ALA A 77 14.35 -4.41 10.25
N LEU A 78 14.95 -3.39 10.82
CA LEU A 78 15.86 -2.49 10.11
C LEU A 78 17.26 -3.10 10.01
N PRO A 79 18.01 -2.84 8.92
CA PRO A 79 19.37 -3.27 8.81
C PRO A 79 20.25 -2.54 9.82
N ASN A 80 21.12 -3.31 10.49
CA ASN A 80 22.15 -2.74 11.34
C ASN A 80 23.36 -2.37 10.46
N VAL A 81 23.46 -1.10 10.11
CA VAL A 81 24.53 -0.57 9.26
C VAL A 81 25.12 0.70 9.88
N ASP A 82 26.43 0.88 9.71
CA ASP A 82 27.16 2.02 10.28
C ASP A 82 27.07 3.29 9.42
N SER A 83 26.40 3.23 8.28
CA SER A 83 26.22 4.35 7.35
C SER A 83 24.78 4.88 7.37
N ALA A 84 24.62 6.17 7.12
CA ALA A 84 23.31 6.77 6.95
C ALA A 84 22.55 6.13 5.78
N TYR A 85 21.23 5.96 5.93
CA TYR A 85 20.34 5.52 4.87
C TYR A 85 18.98 6.20 5.00
N THR A 86 18.24 6.19 3.91
CA THR A 86 16.89 6.75 3.88
C THR A 86 15.86 5.63 3.79
N LEU A 87 14.83 5.71 4.60
CA LEU A 87 13.60 4.95 4.44
C LEU A 87 12.65 5.76 3.57
N GLU A 88 12.24 5.21 2.44
CA GLU A 88 11.28 5.80 1.53
C GLU A 88 9.96 5.04 1.62
N PHE A 89 8.87 5.78 1.74
CA PHE A 89 7.52 5.24 1.88
C PHE A 89 6.70 5.68 0.67
N THR A 90 6.12 4.71 -0.03
CA THR A 90 5.27 4.97 -1.20
C THR A 90 3.94 4.27 -1.04
N ALA A 91 2.86 5.02 -0.91
CA ALA A 91 1.49 4.53 -0.91
C ALA A 91 0.84 4.89 -2.26
N PRO A 92 0.72 3.95 -3.21
CA PRO A 92 0.09 4.22 -4.50
C PRO A 92 -1.41 4.41 -4.33
N LEU A 93 -2.03 5.15 -5.27
CA LEU A 93 -3.47 5.22 -5.40
C LEU A 93 -3.99 3.83 -5.84
N HIS A 94 -4.86 3.26 -5.04
CA HIS A 94 -5.49 1.98 -5.30
C HIS A 94 -7.00 2.10 -5.04
N ASN A 95 -7.84 1.78 -6.03
CA ASN A 95 -9.29 1.91 -5.94
C ASN A 95 -9.73 3.30 -5.42
N GLU A 96 -9.13 4.37 -5.98
CA GLU A 96 -9.38 5.76 -5.57
C GLU A 96 -9.04 6.07 -4.10
N GLN A 97 -8.24 5.23 -3.47
CA GLN A 97 -7.82 5.38 -2.08
C GLN A 97 -6.30 5.39 -1.94
N PHE A 98 -5.82 6.15 -0.96
CA PHE A 98 -4.45 6.10 -0.47
C PHE A 98 -4.42 5.52 0.93
N LEU A 99 -3.51 4.60 1.16
CA LEU A 99 -3.28 4.09 2.51
C LEU A 99 -2.78 5.22 3.41
N ALA A 100 -3.50 5.45 4.52
CA ALA A 100 -3.14 6.45 5.53
C ALA A 100 -2.38 5.78 6.66
N VAL A 101 -1.07 6.03 6.73
CA VAL A 101 -0.18 5.43 7.72
C VAL A 101 0.69 6.46 8.42
N GLN A 102 1.19 6.08 9.56
CA GLN A 102 2.35 6.67 10.22
C GLN A 102 3.44 5.62 10.36
N ALA A 103 4.68 6.05 10.50
CA ALA A 103 5.82 5.18 10.70
C ALA A 103 6.65 5.66 11.89
N VAL A 104 7.07 4.75 12.75
CA VAL A 104 7.90 5.06 13.91
C VAL A 104 9.08 4.10 13.94
N VAL A 105 10.27 4.66 14.06
CA VAL A 105 11.51 3.90 14.26
C VAL A 105 11.77 3.75 15.74
N TYR A 106 12.11 2.54 16.16
CA TYR A 106 12.41 2.18 17.54
C TYR A 106 13.81 1.60 17.66
N ASP A 107 14.40 1.74 18.85
CA ASP A 107 15.62 1.04 19.25
C ASP A 107 15.32 -0.44 19.63
N ALA A 108 16.35 -1.14 20.12
CA ALA A 108 16.24 -2.54 20.57
C ALA A 108 15.29 -2.71 21.76
N ASP A 109 15.15 -1.68 22.61
CA ASP A 109 14.31 -1.65 23.81
C ASP A 109 12.88 -1.12 23.54
N TRP A 110 12.49 -1.00 22.27
CA TRP A 110 11.20 -0.45 21.83
C TRP A 110 10.94 1.00 22.27
N LYS A 111 12.01 1.78 22.46
CA LYS A 111 11.89 3.22 22.65
C LYS A 111 11.83 3.94 21.31
N PRO A 112 10.86 4.85 21.12
CA PRO A 112 10.74 5.58 19.87
C PRO A 112 11.92 6.53 19.67
N LEU A 113 12.51 6.48 18.47
CA LEU A 113 13.63 7.32 18.05
C LEU A 113 13.17 8.43 17.10
N GLN A 114 12.33 8.08 16.12
CA GLN A 114 11.88 9.01 15.09
C GLN A 114 10.49 8.62 14.61
N LYS A 115 9.66 9.62 14.30
CA LYS A 115 8.28 9.44 13.83
C LYS A 115 8.07 10.20 12.52
N LEU A 116 7.39 9.56 11.59
CA LEU A 116 6.84 10.11 10.37
C LEU A 116 5.30 10.04 10.47
N ALA A 117 4.64 11.17 10.53
CA ALA A 117 3.19 11.22 10.61
C ALA A 117 2.54 11.20 9.21
N TYR A 118 1.27 10.84 9.10
CA TYR A 118 0.54 10.84 7.83
C TYR A 118 0.59 12.20 7.11
N LYS A 119 0.51 13.32 7.84
CA LYS A 119 0.59 14.67 7.28
C LYS A 119 1.93 15.00 6.59
N ASP A 120 2.98 14.22 6.86
CA ASP A 120 4.31 14.40 6.27
C ASP A 120 4.42 13.73 4.90
N PHE A 121 3.41 12.95 4.50
CA PHE A 121 3.33 12.37 3.17
C PHE A 121 2.91 13.44 2.16
N VAL A 122 3.67 13.52 1.08
CA VAL A 122 3.44 14.47 -0.02
C VAL A 122 2.84 13.73 -1.21
N TYR A 123 1.79 14.29 -1.79
CA TYR A 123 1.24 13.77 -3.03
C TYR A 123 2.23 13.93 -4.19
N ARG A 124 2.38 12.88 -4.98
CA ARG A 124 3.16 12.85 -6.21
C ARG A 124 2.27 12.47 -7.38
N THR A 125 2.39 13.25 -8.45
CA THR A 125 1.71 13.00 -9.72
C THR A 125 2.19 11.71 -10.38
N PRO A 126 1.41 11.14 -11.32
CA PRO A 126 1.87 10.03 -12.15
C PRO A 126 3.17 10.37 -12.88
N ALA A 127 4.00 9.36 -13.05
CA ALA A 127 5.19 9.40 -13.88
C ALA A 127 5.26 8.12 -14.71
N VAL A 128 6.26 7.99 -15.58
CA VAL A 128 6.46 6.77 -16.37
C VAL A 128 6.47 5.55 -15.41
N LEU A 129 5.56 4.60 -15.63
CA LEU A 129 5.37 3.39 -14.83
C LEU A 129 4.98 3.61 -13.35
N GLN A 130 4.55 4.81 -12.99
CA GLN A 130 4.14 5.12 -11.62
C GLN A 130 2.79 5.83 -11.61
N SER A 131 1.83 5.32 -10.84
CA SER A 131 0.53 5.96 -10.63
C SER A 131 0.62 7.14 -9.65
N HIS A 132 -0.50 7.83 -9.44
CA HIS A 132 -0.67 8.74 -8.31
C HIS A 132 -0.26 8.06 -7.02
N ARG A 133 0.46 8.75 -6.15
CA ARG A 133 0.95 8.18 -4.89
C ARG A 133 1.17 9.23 -3.82
N LEU A 134 1.09 8.81 -2.58
CA LEU A 134 1.66 9.53 -1.46
C LEU A 134 3.09 9.04 -1.24
N PHE A 135 3.99 9.95 -0.97
CA PHE A 135 5.41 9.69 -0.75
C PHE A 135 5.90 10.42 0.48
N ALA A 136 6.72 9.75 1.27
CA ALA A 136 7.47 10.35 2.36
C ALA A 136 8.83 9.68 2.50
N SER A 137 9.77 10.34 3.16
CA SER A 137 11.09 9.78 3.43
C SER A 137 11.57 10.17 4.82
N MET A 138 12.38 9.29 5.42
CA MET A 138 12.95 9.46 6.74
C MET A 138 14.44 9.11 6.68
N LEU A 139 15.31 10.03 7.05
CA LEU A 139 16.75 9.81 7.11
C LEU A 139 17.10 9.12 8.44
N ILE A 140 17.76 7.98 8.37
CA ILE A 140 18.34 7.27 9.50
C ILE A 140 19.82 7.56 9.54
N GLN A 141 20.27 8.24 10.61
CA GLN A 141 21.68 8.67 10.74
C GLN A 141 22.49 7.70 11.61
N PRO A 142 23.77 7.45 11.32
CA PRO A 142 24.67 6.78 12.23
C PRO A 142 24.83 7.63 13.50
N GLY A 143 24.84 7.00 14.65
CA GLY A 143 24.91 7.70 15.96
C GLY A 143 23.55 7.92 16.65
N MET A 144 22.44 7.73 15.99
CA MET A 144 21.18 7.43 16.67
C MET A 144 21.38 6.13 17.48
N LYS A 145 20.81 6.04 18.68
CA LYS A 145 20.71 4.75 19.40
C LYS A 145 20.21 3.73 18.39
N ALA A 146 21.01 2.69 18.13
CA ALA A 146 20.88 1.77 17.02
C ALA A 146 19.42 1.48 16.61
N PRO A 147 18.92 2.02 15.51
CA PRO A 147 17.56 1.80 15.05
C PRO A 147 17.39 0.31 14.75
N ARG A 148 16.39 -0.31 15.37
CA ARG A 148 16.22 -1.76 15.26
C ARG A 148 14.91 -2.14 14.58
N TRP A 149 13.85 -1.42 14.89
CA TRP A 149 12.51 -1.73 14.44
C TRP A 149 11.87 -0.54 13.74
N LEU A 150 11.16 -0.81 12.67
CA LEU A 150 10.24 0.12 12.04
C LEU A 150 8.82 -0.41 12.23
N VAL A 151 7.98 0.34 12.90
CA VAL A 151 6.56 0.05 13.02
C VAL A 151 5.81 0.97 12.06
N VAL A 152 5.03 0.39 11.18
CA VAL A 152 4.08 1.11 10.32
C VAL A 152 2.69 0.79 10.81
N SER A 153 1.89 1.82 11.12
CA SER A 153 0.52 1.66 11.59
C SER A 153 -0.44 2.56 10.82
N THR A 154 -1.70 2.11 10.70
CA THR A 154 -2.77 2.91 10.07
C THR A 154 -3.20 4.06 10.98
N VAL A 155 -3.78 5.10 10.36
CA VAL A 155 -4.31 6.27 11.05
C VAL A 155 -5.82 6.30 10.90
N ALA A 156 -6.56 6.18 12.02
CA ALA A 156 -8.02 6.10 12.02
C ALA A 156 -8.71 7.37 11.48
N HIS A 157 -8.17 8.55 11.78
CA HIS A 157 -8.73 9.84 11.36
C HIS A 157 -7.69 10.67 10.61
N PRO A 158 -7.31 10.26 9.38
CA PRO A 158 -6.26 10.92 8.64
C PRO A 158 -6.65 12.34 8.21
N GLN A 159 -5.70 13.28 8.33
CA GLN A 159 -5.84 14.64 7.84
C GLN A 159 -4.65 15.00 6.94
N PRO A 160 -4.90 15.40 5.69
CA PRO A 160 -6.21 15.53 5.03
C PRO A 160 -6.83 14.16 4.69
N SER A 161 -8.15 14.05 4.80
CA SER A 161 -8.88 12.82 4.45
C SER A 161 -9.04 12.63 2.93
N ARG A 162 -8.80 13.67 2.14
CA ARG A 162 -8.90 13.67 0.67
C ARG A 162 -7.73 14.43 0.06
N VAL A 163 -7.21 13.91 -1.04
CA VAL A 163 -6.13 14.51 -1.81
C VAL A 163 -6.62 14.77 -3.22
N LYS A 164 -6.50 16.01 -3.70
CA LYS A 164 -6.84 16.37 -5.08
C LYS A 164 -5.86 15.70 -6.04
N LEU A 165 -6.39 14.96 -7.02
CA LEU A 165 -5.59 14.33 -8.06
C LEU A 165 -5.39 15.32 -9.22
N ILE A 166 -4.18 15.38 -9.74
CA ILE A 166 -3.86 16.14 -10.93
C ILE A 166 -3.98 15.18 -12.11
N PRO A 167 -4.90 15.39 -13.07
CA PRO A 167 -5.07 14.50 -14.20
C PRO A 167 -3.85 14.52 -15.13
N GLU A 168 -3.60 13.39 -15.80
CA GLU A 168 -2.46 13.26 -16.74
C GLU A 168 -2.52 14.27 -17.88
N SER A 169 -3.72 14.59 -18.37
CA SER A 169 -3.96 15.63 -19.36
C SER A 169 -3.47 17.01 -18.93
N ALA A 170 -3.68 17.36 -17.64
CA ALA A 170 -3.18 18.64 -17.10
C ALA A 170 -1.66 18.64 -16.99
N ILE A 171 -1.05 17.50 -16.60
CA ILE A 171 0.42 17.37 -16.56
C ILE A 171 1.02 17.47 -17.95
N TYR A 172 0.37 16.86 -18.96
CA TYR A 172 0.80 16.96 -20.35
C TYR A 172 0.67 18.39 -20.89
N ALA A 173 -0.47 19.04 -20.62
CA ALA A 173 -0.73 20.41 -21.04
C ALA A 173 0.30 21.39 -20.46
N GLU A 174 0.66 21.24 -19.16
CA GLU A 174 1.70 22.07 -18.53
C GLU A 174 3.05 21.87 -19.22
N LYS A 175 3.44 20.64 -19.53
CA LYS A 175 4.74 20.35 -20.16
C LYS A 175 4.81 20.80 -21.64
N THR A 176 3.70 20.77 -22.34
CA THR A 176 3.63 21.13 -23.77
C THR A 176 3.15 22.53 -24.04
N GLN A 177 2.82 23.29 -22.99
CA GLN A 177 2.27 24.66 -23.08
C GLN A 177 0.98 24.75 -23.90
N VAL A 178 0.19 23.69 -23.91
CA VAL A 178 -1.12 23.62 -24.53
C VAL A 178 -2.20 23.83 -23.47
N GLU A 179 -3.36 24.34 -23.87
CA GLU A 179 -4.49 24.49 -22.95
C GLU A 179 -4.98 23.12 -22.46
N ALA A 180 -5.10 23.00 -21.13
CA ALA A 180 -5.58 21.76 -20.53
C ALA A 180 -7.09 21.60 -20.79
N PRO A 181 -7.57 20.40 -21.16
CA PRO A 181 -8.99 20.15 -21.28
C PRO A 181 -9.70 20.33 -19.93
N LEU A 182 -10.95 20.80 -20.00
CA LEU A 182 -11.79 20.89 -18.79
C LEU A 182 -12.14 19.49 -18.32
N GLU A 183 -11.59 19.11 -17.17
CA GLU A 183 -11.88 17.82 -16.52
C GLU A 183 -12.50 18.03 -15.15
N LEU A 184 -13.32 17.07 -14.75
CA LEU A 184 -13.88 17.05 -13.40
C LEU A 184 -12.77 16.77 -12.38
N THR A 185 -12.76 17.56 -11.31
CA THR A 185 -11.80 17.36 -10.21
C THR A 185 -12.01 15.99 -9.56
N LYS A 186 -11.00 15.15 -9.58
CA LYS A 186 -10.97 13.84 -8.90
C LYS A 186 -10.21 13.95 -7.58
N TYR A 187 -10.58 13.10 -6.64
CA TYR A 187 -9.93 13.01 -5.34
C TYR A 187 -9.58 11.56 -5.02
N GLY A 188 -8.41 11.36 -4.45
CA GLY A 188 -8.08 10.15 -3.72
C GLY A 188 -8.47 10.32 -2.27
N THR A 189 -9.11 9.32 -1.67
CA THR A 189 -9.52 9.32 -0.27
C THR A 189 -8.53 8.56 0.59
N ALA A 190 -8.33 8.98 1.83
CA ALA A 190 -7.52 8.26 2.79
C ALA A 190 -8.24 6.99 3.27
N SER A 191 -7.51 5.89 3.43
CA SER A 191 -8.02 4.57 3.79
C SER A 191 -7.08 3.90 4.80
N GLU A 192 -7.62 2.99 5.60
CA GLU A 192 -6.84 2.10 6.48
C GLU A 192 -6.42 0.81 5.76
N SER A 193 -6.74 0.66 4.49
CA SER A 193 -6.40 -0.51 3.69
C SER A 193 -5.70 -0.11 2.40
N GLY A 194 -4.74 -0.93 1.97
CA GLY A 194 -4.00 -0.70 0.74
C GLY A 194 -2.53 -1.13 0.84
N PRO A 195 -1.79 -1.03 -0.26
CA PRO A 195 -0.37 -1.34 -0.29
C PRO A 195 0.49 -0.14 0.14
N LEU A 196 1.61 -0.44 0.79
CA LEU A 196 2.69 0.48 1.09
C LEU A 196 4.01 -0.15 0.69
N THR A 197 4.79 0.49 -0.13
CA THR A 197 6.18 0.09 -0.38
C THR A 197 7.12 0.86 0.53
N VAL A 198 7.92 0.13 1.29
CA VAL A 198 9.03 0.67 2.09
C VAL A 198 10.33 0.30 1.41
N ARG A 199 11.13 1.28 1.06
CA ARG A 199 12.44 1.11 0.40
C ARG A 199 13.56 1.63 1.29
N ILE A 200 14.68 0.95 1.29
CA ILE A 200 15.94 1.40 1.88
C ILE A 200 16.83 1.91 0.76
N SER A 201 17.14 3.21 0.79
CA SER A 201 18.08 3.85 -0.14
C SER A 201 19.32 4.27 0.62
N ARG A 202 20.49 3.84 0.16
CA ARG A 202 21.75 4.30 0.76
C ARG A 202 22.10 5.68 0.22
N PHE A 203 22.63 6.55 1.06
CA PHE A 203 22.98 7.92 0.68
C PHE A 203 23.90 8.00 -0.54
N SER A 204 24.82 7.03 -0.69
CA SER A 204 25.71 6.92 -1.85
C SER A 204 24.96 6.67 -3.18
N GLN A 205 23.81 5.99 -3.14
CA GLN A 205 23.02 5.74 -4.35
C GLN A 205 22.25 7.00 -4.78
N LEU A 206 21.71 7.76 -3.83
CA LEU A 206 21.05 9.02 -4.12
C LEU A 206 22.03 10.07 -4.67
N ALA A 207 23.25 10.13 -4.15
CA ALA A 207 24.28 11.00 -4.68
C ALA A 207 24.65 10.65 -6.13
N ASN A 208 24.77 9.35 -6.47
CA ASN A 208 25.02 8.89 -7.82
C ASN A 208 23.86 9.11 -8.78
N GLU A 209 22.60 8.96 -8.33
CA GLU A 209 21.43 9.30 -9.13
C GLU A 209 21.34 10.81 -9.42
N LEU A 210 21.65 11.67 -8.42
CA LEU A 210 21.69 13.11 -8.61
C LEU A 210 22.83 13.53 -9.55
N ILE A 211 24.00 12.90 -9.45
CA ILE A 211 25.12 13.15 -10.36
C ILE A 211 24.75 12.73 -11.78
N ASN A 212 24.14 11.57 -11.97
CA ASN A 212 23.70 11.10 -13.27
C ASN A 212 22.63 11.98 -13.91
N VAL A 213 21.73 12.57 -13.10
CA VAL A 213 20.72 13.53 -13.59
C VAL A 213 21.36 14.86 -13.99
N VAL A 214 22.42 15.27 -13.32
CA VAL A 214 23.12 16.55 -13.59
C VAL A 214 24.15 16.41 -14.70
N THR A 215 24.78 15.22 -14.85
CA THR A 215 25.84 14.98 -15.85
C THR A 215 25.41 14.18 -17.06
N GLY A 216 24.20 13.60 -17.05
CA GLY A 216 23.64 12.77 -18.09
C GLY A 216 22.71 13.54 -19.04
N GLY A 217 23.15 14.72 -19.47
CA GLY A 217 22.56 15.42 -20.59
C GLY A 217 23.17 14.94 -21.89
#